data_28bb178986f95b162b75015d10f3dcc8
#
_entry.id   28bb178986f95b162b75015d10f3dcc8
#
_cell.length_a   1.000
_cell.length_b   1.000
_cell.length_c   1.000
_cell.angle_alpha   90.00
_cell.angle_beta   90.00
_cell.angle_gamma   90.00
#
_symmetry.space_group_name_H-M   'P 1'
#
loop_
_entity.id
_entity.type
_entity.pdbx_description
1 polymer ?
#
loop_
_entity_poly.entity_id
_entity_poly.type
_entity_poly.pdbx_seq_one_letter_code
_entity_poly.pdbx_strand_id
1 'polypeptide(L)'
;FFNATQLDYAKVAMMLANMGEINGKRVLSAEYIDQATNVERQPEGFKFNQAQMATGYGYQFWLREKPGRYFMQGVYGQYIGIDRDTKTILVINSSDNAEAAGLRSLRTYRLFQSVIAAINPQ
;
A
#
# COMPACT_ATOMS: atom_id res chain seq x y z
N PHE A 1 -10.10 15.32 3.31
CA PHE A 1 -9.11 14.61 4.15
C PHE A 1 -9.82 13.49 4.91
N PHE A 2 -9.23 12.29 4.90
CA PHE A 2 -9.73 11.15 5.68
C PHE A 2 -8.89 11.03 6.97
N ASN A 3 -9.53 11.24 8.12
CA ASN A 3 -8.89 11.16 9.43
C ASN A 3 -9.44 9.95 10.20
N ALA A 4 -8.54 9.09 10.66
CA ALA A 4 -8.89 7.90 11.42
C ALA A 4 -7.78 7.57 12.43
N THR A 5 -8.10 6.73 13.40
CA THR A 5 -7.06 6.16 14.26
C THR A 5 -6.16 5.22 13.47
N GLN A 6 -4.96 4.97 13.97
CA GLN A 6 -4.03 4.00 13.36
C GLN A 6 -4.67 2.61 13.22
N LEU A 7 -5.45 2.21 14.23
CA LEU A 7 -6.15 0.92 14.22
C LEU A 7 -7.27 0.87 13.16
N ASP A 8 -7.99 1.96 12.94
CA ASP A 8 -9.03 2.00 11.91
C ASP A 8 -8.43 2.00 10.50
N TYR A 9 -7.29 2.68 10.28
CA TYR A 9 -6.52 2.53 9.05
C TYR A 9 -6.05 1.07 8.83
N ALA A 10 -5.64 0.38 9.90
CA ALA A 10 -5.27 -1.02 9.83
C ALA A 10 -6.46 -1.91 9.41
N LYS A 11 -7.67 -1.65 9.90
CA LYS A 11 -8.89 -2.37 9.46
C LYS A 11 -9.18 -2.16 7.97
N VAL A 12 -9.04 -0.93 7.48
CA VAL A 12 -9.17 -0.65 6.04
C VAL A 12 -8.10 -1.41 5.24
N ALA A 13 -6.85 -1.39 5.69
CA ALA A 13 -5.76 -2.12 5.05
C ALA A 13 -5.99 -3.65 5.05
N MET A 14 -6.52 -4.22 6.13
CA MET A 14 -6.92 -5.64 6.19
C MET A 14 -8.03 -5.97 5.19
N MET A 15 -9.05 -5.14 5.08
CA MET A 15 -10.11 -5.30 4.09
C MET A 15 -9.53 -5.29 2.67
N LEU A 16 -8.62 -4.38 2.36
CA LEU A 16 -7.94 -4.31 1.06
C LEU A 16 -7.04 -5.54 0.82
N ALA A 17 -6.27 -5.99 1.83
CA ALA A 17 -5.45 -7.20 1.76
C ALA A 17 -6.28 -8.48 1.54
N ASN A 18 -7.53 -8.49 1.97
CA ASN A 18 -8.49 -9.57 1.79
C ASN A 18 -9.42 -9.36 0.57
N MET A 19 -8.98 -8.60 -0.43
CA MET A 19 -9.73 -8.40 -1.67
C MET A 19 -11.13 -7.84 -1.45
N GLY A 20 -11.28 -6.92 -0.51
CA GLY A 20 -12.52 -6.21 -0.25
C GLY A 20 -13.43 -6.86 0.81
N GLU A 21 -12.92 -7.82 1.59
CA GLU A 21 -13.67 -8.50 2.62
C GLU A 21 -13.09 -8.26 4.02
N ILE A 22 -13.97 -8.05 5.01
CA ILE A 22 -13.60 -7.94 6.42
C ILE A 22 -14.69 -8.58 7.29
N ASN A 23 -14.28 -9.38 8.28
CA ASN A 23 -15.18 -10.10 9.19
C ASN A 23 -16.26 -10.93 8.47
N GLY A 24 -15.89 -11.60 7.36
CA GLY A 24 -16.81 -12.39 6.54
C GLY A 24 -17.82 -11.58 5.71
N LYS A 25 -17.70 -10.24 5.72
CA LYS A 25 -18.58 -9.36 4.94
C LYS A 25 -17.82 -8.70 3.80
N ARG A 26 -18.37 -8.82 2.59
CA ARG A 26 -17.85 -8.12 1.42
C ARG A 26 -18.25 -6.64 1.45
N VAL A 27 -17.26 -5.76 1.42
CA VAL A 27 -17.41 -4.29 1.40
C VAL A 27 -17.15 -3.75 0.00
N LEU A 28 -16.11 -4.29 -0.68
CA LEU A 28 -15.76 -3.95 -2.06
C LEU A 28 -15.66 -5.23 -2.89
N SER A 29 -15.91 -5.14 -4.18
CA SER A 29 -15.70 -6.30 -5.06
C SER A 29 -14.21 -6.62 -5.22
N ALA A 30 -13.87 -7.89 -5.35
CA ALA A 30 -12.51 -8.32 -5.64
C ALA A 30 -12.00 -7.77 -6.99
N GLU A 31 -12.90 -7.68 -7.97
CA GLU A 31 -12.63 -7.08 -9.28
C GLU A 31 -12.20 -5.61 -9.15
N TYR A 32 -12.90 -4.80 -8.33
CA TYR A 32 -12.52 -3.41 -8.10
C TYR A 32 -11.14 -3.31 -7.46
N ILE A 33 -10.83 -4.14 -6.46
CA ILE A 33 -9.52 -4.15 -5.81
C ILE A 33 -8.43 -4.52 -6.82
N ASP A 34 -8.66 -5.54 -7.66
CA ASP A 34 -7.69 -5.91 -8.70
C ASP A 34 -7.49 -4.79 -9.72
N GLN A 35 -8.55 -4.18 -10.21
CA GLN A 35 -8.44 -3.02 -11.12
C GLN A 35 -7.68 -1.85 -10.47
N ALA A 36 -7.91 -1.58 -9.20
CA ALA A 36 -7.33 -0.45 -8.49
C ALA A 36 -5.85 -0.65 -8.12
N THR A 37 -5.40 -1.90 -7.93
CA THR A 37 -4.10 -2.20 -7.29
C THR A 37 -3.18 -3.10 -8.12
N ASN A 38 -3.58 -3.50 -9.32
CA ASN A 38 -2.75 -4.29 -10.22
C ASN A 38 -2.13 -3.40 -11.29
N VAL A 39 -0.80 -3.35 -11.36
CA VAL A 39 -0.07 -2.51 -12.33
C VAL A 39 -0.36 -2.91 -13.78
N GLU A 40 -0.56 -4.19 -14.04
CA GLU A 40 -0.88 -4.69 -15.38
C GLU A 40 -2.21 -4.18 -15.93
N ARG A 41 -3.12 -3.82 -15.03
CA ARG A 41 -4.43 -3.25 -15.37
C ARG A 41 -4.40 -1.74 -15.61
N GLN A 42 -3.28 -1.06 -15.35
CA GLN A 42 -3.21 0.38 -15.52
C GLN A 42 -2.88 0.78 -16.96
N PRO A 43 -3.40 1.92 -17.44
CA PRO A 43 -2.98 2.51 -18.71
C PRO A 43 -1.47 2.80 -18.69
N GLU A 44 -0.83 2.78 -19.87
CA GLU A 44 0.63 2.99 -20.00
C GLU A 44 1.14 4.28 -19.36
N GLY A 45 0.38 5.36 -19.41
CA GLY A 45 0.74 6.63 -18.75
C GLY A 45 0.78 6.57 -17.22
N PHE A 46 0.25 5.50 -16.61
CA PHE A 46 0.28 5.26 -15.16
C PHE A 46 1.22 4.12 -14.76
N LYS A 47 1.99 3.59 -15.70
CA LYS A 47 3.08 2.65 -15.45
C LYS A 47 4.40 3.41 -15.42
N PHE A 48 5.23 3.16 -14.43
CA PHE A 48 6.47 3.91 -14.22
C PHE A 48 7.68 2.98 -14.36
N ASN A 49 8.69 3.45 -15.05
CA ASN A 49 9.98 2.75 -15.10
C ASN A 49 10.90 3.19 -13.95
N GLN A 50 10.35 3.29 -12.74
CA GLN A 50 11.05 3.77 -11.55
C GLN A 50 10.94 2.75 -10.40
N ALA A 51 11.73 1.70 -10.48
CA ALA A 51 11.73 0.61 -9.49
C ALA A 51 11.98 1.04 -8.03
N GLN A 52 12.48 2.26 -7.79
CA GLN A 52 12.84 2.70 -6.44
C GLN A 52 11.65 3.17 -5.59
N MET A 53 10.61 3.75 -6.21
CA MET A 53 9.46 4.28 -5.46
C MET A 53 8.17 3.53 -5.76
N ALA A 54 7.78 3.47 -7.02
CA ALA A 54 6.61 2.74 -7.49
C ALA A 54 6.79 2.34 -8.95
N THR A 55 6.15 1.26 -9.36
CA THR A 55 6.12 0.81 -10.76
C THR A 55 4.86 1.27 -11.48
N GLY A 56 3.91 1.83 -10.75
CA GLY A 56 2.69 2.38 -11.31
C GLY A 56 1.84 3.11 -10.27
N TYR A 57 0.73 3.67 -10.75
CA TYR A 57 -0.28 4.33 -9.94
C TYR A 57 -1.66 3.87 -10.38
N GLY A 58 -2.41 3.29 -9.48
CA GLY A 58 -3.80 2.87 -9.70
C GLY A 58 -4.77 3.89 -9.09
N TYR A 59 -5.94 3.46 -8.67
CA TYR A 59 -6.99 4.32 -8.09
C TYR A 59 -6.59 4.83 -6.70
N GLN A 60 -5.70 5.83 -6.65
CA GLN A 60 -5.09 6.42 -5.43
C GLN A 60 -4.09 5.48 -4.70
N PHE A 61 -3.63 4.42 -5.36
CA PHE A 61 -2.62 3.49 -4.83
C PHE A 61 -1.31 3.63 -5.61
N TRP A 62 -0.20 3.67 -4.90
CA TRP A 62 1.14 3.49 -5.44
C TRP A 62 1.41 1.99 -5.57
N LEU A 63 1.67 1.52 -6.78
CA LEU A 63 1.79 0.10 -7.11
C LEU A 63 3.26 -0.33 -7.14
N ARG A 64 3.50 -1.60 -6.82
CA ARG A 64 4.84 -2.19 -6.87
C ARG A 64 4.87 -3.28 -7.94
N GLU A 65 6.10 -3.64 -8.32
CA GLU A 65 6.38 -4.68 -9.33
C GLU A 65 5.76 -6.05 -8.98
N LYS A 66 5.68 -6.34 -7.69
CA LYS A 66 5.02 -7.56 -7.22
C LYS A 66 3.50 -7.34 -7.18
N PRO A 67 2.72 -8.06 -7.97
CA PRO A 67 1.26 -7.99 -7.90
C PRO A 67 0.76 -8.22 -6.47
N GLY A 68 -0.18 -7.40 -6.02
CA GLY A 68 -0.69 -7.47 -4.65
C GLY A 68 0.15 -6.73 -3.61
N ARG A 69 1.26 -6.12 -4.00
CA ARG A 69 2.03 -5.21 -3.14
C ARG A 69 1.83 -3.78 -3.58
N TYR A 70 1.27 -2.96 -2.71
CA TYR A 70 0.96 -1.56 -2.98
C TYR A 70 0.91 -0.74 -1.69
N PHE A 71 0.83 0.57 -1.82
CA PHE A 71 0.78 1.46 -0.66
C PHE A 71 0.03 2.75 -0.94
N MET A 72 -0.41 3.39 0.12
CA MET A 72 -0.87 4.77 0.16
C MET A 72 0.11 5.58 1.00
N GLN A 73 0.39 6.80 0.60
CA GLN A 73 1.27 7.68 1.39
C GLN A 73 0.79 9.13 1.36
N GLY A 74 0.98 9.80 2.48
CA GLY A 74 0.78 11.23 2.63
C GLY A 74 2.12 11.98 2.61
N VAL A 75 2.08 13.24 2.21
CA VAL A 75 3.26 14.10 2.06
C VAL A 75 4.01 14.32 3.37
N TYR A 76 3.34 14.19 4.51
CA TYR A 76 3.93 14.35 5.84
C TYR A 76 4.34 13.01 6.49
N GLY A 77 4.52 11.95 5.71
CA GLY A 77 5.03 10.67 6.17
C GLY A 77 4.00 9.67 6.65
N GLN A 78 2.72 9.92 6.46
CA GLN A 78 1.69 8.90 6.65
C GLN A 78 1.90 7.80 5.62
N TYR A 79 1.73 6.55 6.05
CA TYR A 79 1.97 5.41 5.17
C TYR A 79 1.08 4.22 5.53
N ILE A 80 0.53 3.59 4.51
CA ILE A 80 -0.15 2.31 4.64
C ILE A 80 0.41 1.40 3.55
N GLY A 81 1.21 0.41 3.94
CA GLY A 81 1.74 -0.61 3.05
C GLY A 81 0.94 -1.89 3.16
N ILE A 82 0.70 -2.56 2.04
CA ILE A 82 -0.07 -3.80 1.95
C ILE A 82 0.70 -4.79 1.09
N ASP A 83 0.89 -5.99 1.61
CA ASP A 83 1.33 -7.17 0.87
C ASP A 83 0.26 -8.24 1.02
N ARG A 84 -0.46 -8.53 -0.06
CA ARG A 84 -1.59 -9.48 -0.05
C ARG A 84 -1.15 -10.93 0.14
N ASP A 85 0.01 -11.29 -0.40
CA ASP A 85 0.48 -12.68 -0.36
C ASP A 85 0.79 -13.12 1.06
N THR A 86 1.48 -12.26 1.82
CA THR A 86 1.85 -12.54 3.20
C THR A 86 0.82 -12.04 4.21
N LYS A 87 -0.24 -11.34 3.75
CA LYS A 87 -1.23 -10.67 4.61
C LYS A 87 -0.59 -9.67 5.58
N THR A 88 0.55 -9.12 5.18
CA THR A 88 1.26 -8.12 5.99
C THR A 88 0.75 -6.74 5.66
N ILE A 89 0.44 -5.98 6.70
CA ILE A 89 0.12 -4.55 6.61
C ILE A 89 1.04 -3.74 7.52
N LEU A 90 1.39 -2.54 7.08
CA LEU A 90 2.14 -1.56 7.88
C LEU A 90 1.40 -0.24 7.85
N VAL A 91 1.03 0.28 9.02
CA VAL A 91 0.37 1.58 9.16
C VAL A 91 1.26 2.51 9.96
N ILE A 92 1.57 3.67 9.40
CA ILE A 92 2.33 4.73 10.06
C ILE A 92 1.52 6.01 10.03
N ASN A 93 1.20 6.54 11.20
CA ASN A 93 0.74 7.91 11.35
C ASN A 93 1.95 8.79 11.65
N SER A 94 2.11 9.86 10.90
CA SER A 94 3.25 10.76 11.03
C SER A 94 2.84 12.20 10.74
N SER A 95 3.58 13.14 11.30
CA SER A 95 3.49 14.57 11.00
C SER A 95 4.92 15.10 10.86
N ASP A 96 5.56 14.76 9.75
CA ASP A 96 6.96 15.10 9.47
C ASP A 96 7.05 16.18 8.36
N ASN A 97 8.27 16.65 8.05
CA ASN A 97 8.50 17.66 7.02
C ASN A 97 8.24 17.12 5.60
N ALA A 98 7.51 17.86 4.79
CA ALA A 98 7.21 17.54 3.40
C ALA A 98 8.46 17.45 2.49
N GLU A 99 9.51 18.22 2.77
CA GLU A 99 10.72 18.29 1.95
C GLU A 99 11.47 16.96 1.83
N ALA A 100 11.35 16.08 2.82
CA ALA A 100 12.01 14.78 2.85
C ALA A 100 11.15 13.63 2.26
N ALA A 101 10.02 13.94 1.60
CA ALA A 101 9.02 12.95 1.20
C ALA A 101 9.59 11.78 0.37
N GLY A 102 10.43 12.05 -0.63
CA GLY A 102 11.00 11.00 -1.50
C GLY A 102 11.92 10.03 -0.76
N LEU A 103 12.88 10.56 0.02
CA LEU A 103 13.81 9.75 0.79
C LEU A 103 13.09 8.94 1.88
N ARG A 104 12.10 9.55 2.53
CA ARG A 104 11.26 8.90 3.54
C ARG A 104 10.47 7.75 2.94
N SER A 105 9.85 7.94 1.78
CA SER A 105 9.12 6.88 1.07
C SER A 105 10.00 5.65 0.85
N LEU A 106 11.24 5.84 0.38
CA LEU A 106 12.19 4.74 0.18
C LEU A 106 12.56 4.03 1.50
N ARG A 107 12.84 4.79 2.56
CA ARG A 107 13.15 4.22 3.89
C ARG A 107 11.97 3.44 4.45
N THR A 108 10.76 3.98 4.36
CA THR A 108 9.54 3.32 4.81
C THR A 108 9.28 2.04 4.03
N TYR A 109 9.49 2.05 2.73
CA TYR A 109 9.35 0.84 1.92
C TYR A 109 10.37 -0.24 2.30
N ARG A 110 11.63 0.13 2.56
CA ARG A 110 12.66 -0.81 3.05
C ARG A 110 12.29 -1.39 4.42
N LEU A 111 11.76 -0.56 5.33
CA LEU A 111 11.22 -1.04 6.60
C LEU A 111 10.10 -2.06 6.38
N PHE A 112 9.16 -1.76 5.49
CA PHE A 112 8.06 -2.67 5.16
C PHE A 112 8.58 -4.02 4.62
N GLN A 113 9.55 -3.99 3.70
CA GLN A 113 10.18 -5.22 3.20
C GLN A 113 10.86 -6.02 4.32
N SER A 114 11.55 -5.34 5.24
CA SER A 114 12.19 -6.00 6.39
C SER A 114 11.17 -6.64 7.34
N VAL A 115 10.04 -5.97 7.58
CA VAL A 115 8.94 -6.53 8.39
C VAL A 115 8.37 -7.77 7.72
N ILE A 116 8.09 -7.73 6.41
CA ILE A 116 7.60 -8.89 5.66
C ILE A 116 8.56 -10.07 5.80
N ALA A 117 9.85 -9.84 5.62
CA ALA A 117 10.86 -10.89 5.73
C ALA A 117 10.98 -11.46 7.14
N ALA A 118 10.87 -10.62 8.17
CA ALA A 118 11.00 -11.04 9.57
C ALA A 118 9.82 -11.89 10.06
N ILE A 119 8.59 -11.57 9.62
CA ILE A 119 7.38 -12.30 10.07
C ILE A 119 6.99 -13.47 9.16
N ASN A 120 7.63 -13.59 7.98
CA ASN A 120 7.43 -14.69 7.04
C ASN A 120 8.82 -15.29 6.67
N PRO A 121 9.54 -15.89 7.61
CA PRO A 121 10.83 -16.48 7.31
C PRO A 121 10.64 -17.63 6.31
N GLN A 122 11.52 -17.67 5.30
CA GLN A 122 11.57 -18.76 4.31
C GLN A 122 12.21 -20.02 4.92
#